data_55d8c06990fcc66fc01d99d9be5d516a
#
_entry.id   55d8c06990fcc66fc01d99d9be5d516a
#
_cell.length_a   1.000
_cell.length_b   1.000
_cell.length_c   1.000
_cell.angle_alpha   90.00
_cell.angle_beta   90.00
_cell.angle_gamma   90.00
#
_symmetry.space_group_name_H-M   'P 1'
#
loop_
_entity.id
_entity.type
_entity.pdbx_description
1 polymer ?
#
loop_
_entity_poly.entity_id
_entity_poly.type
_entity_poly.pdbx_seq_one_letter_code
_entity_poly.pdbx_strand_id
1 'polypeptide(L)'
;MSDSLSRRAFTQLVGAAAVTGALPRALSANTPAMSGPDLTPDDELTSLSATELAARIRRKSVSAREVLEAHLARIERVNPTVNAIVTLVPEQARAWAKAADERQARGEPLGPLHGLPIAHKDLVDTAGIRTTKGSLLYKDNVPTTDALIVQRIRAAGAITIGKTNTPEFGAGSNTFNAVFGATRNGFNLQKTVGGSSGGAACALNCNLLPIADGSDTGGSLRNPGAWNNIVGFRPSPGRVPDDDGSWSPLSTSGPMARSVEDVALFLSAIAGVHAPDPTSLTDDPSLFRRPLAASMKGKRIAWFTSMGGLPFEPEITRVLNANRQAFIDMGCIVEDAEPDFSGVDDAFPTLRHLTYHTSYAKLNRDNPTLFKDTVKWEIAEAERQGAVDVARANARQAQMYRHVQQFFAKYDAYVCPVTQVEPFDITTEYPTRVAGVAMPTYIDWMRSAWYVTFMQCPAISVPAGFSASGLPVGAQIVGRPRGDWALLQLAHAFEQATAHGKRRPDFA
;
A
#
# COMPACT_ATOMS: atom_id res chain seq x y z
N MET A 1 -25.96 58.91 19.38
CA MET A 1 -25.04 59.86 18.78
C MET A 1 -23.86 59.03 18.28
N SER A 2 -23.95 58.53 17.09
CA SER A 2 -23.37 59.02 15.80
C SER A 2 -21.92 59.45 16.01
N ASP A 3 -20.94 58.80 15.35
CA ASP A 3 -20.66 59.03 13.95
C ASP A 3 -19.73 57.99 13.38
N SER A 4 -20.07 57.66 12.15
CA SER A 4 -19.28 56.95 11.18
C SER A 4 -18.10 57.79 10.66
N LEU A 5 -16.90 57.21 10.48
CA LEU A 5 -15.89 57.79 9.61
C LEU A 5 -15.43 56.76 8.56
N SER A 6 -15.63 57.21 7.33
CA SER A 6 -15.53 56.49 6.07
C SER A 6 -14.10 56.16 5.63
N ARG A 7 -14.00 55.11 4.82
CA ARG A 7 -12.89 54.81 3.95
C ARG A 7 -12.62 55.96 2.93
N ARG A 8 -11.61 56.81 3.18
CA ARG A 8 -10.91 57.66 2.19
C ARG A 8 -10.01 58.64 2.93
N ALA A 9 -8.76 58.26 3.24
CA ALA A 9 -7.62 59.19 3.40
C ALA A 9 -6.36 58.37 3.80
N PHE A 10 -5.75 57.72 2.83
CA PHE A 10 -4.35 57.32 2.95
C PHE A 10 -3.73 57.20 1.53
N THR A 11 -3.61 58.34 0.91
CA THR A 11 -2.76 58.49 -0.29
C THR A 11 -2.21 59.92 -0.28
N GLN A 12 -0.92 60.04 -0.29
CA GLN A 12 -0.04 61.16 -0.42
C GLN A 12 0.77 61.50 0.84
N LEU A 13 2.02 61.02 0.80
CA LEU A 13 3.23 61.76 1.13
C LEU A 13 4.43 60.78 1.24
N VAL A 14 5.13 60.54 0.17
CA VAL A 14 6.57 60.21 0.23
C VAL A 14 7.28 60.91 -0.89
N GLY A 15 8.00 61.94 -0.54
CA GLY A 15 8.96 62.65 -1.39
C GLY A 15 10.28 61.91 -1.49
N ALA A 16 10.92 62.10 -2.59
CA ALA A 16 12.16 61.51 -3.04
C ALA A 16 13.38 61.73 -2.14
N ALA A 17 14.21 60.71 -2.02
CA ALA A 17 15.65 60.83 -1.81
C ALA A 17 16.37 59.77 -2.65
N ALA A 18 17.05 60.19 -3.71
CA ALA A 18 17.91 59.34 -4.51
C ALA A 18 19.24 59.14 -3.80
N VAL A 19 19.65 57.87 -3.61
CA VAL A 19 21.04 57.51 -3.35
C VAL A 19 21.45 56.45 -4.36
N THR A 20 22.39 56.84 -5.21
CA THR A 20 23.05 56.00 -6.21
C THR A 20 24.03 55.06 -5.52
N GLY A 21 23.71 53.78 -5.48
CA GLY A 21 24.62 52.71 -5.10
C GLY A 21 24.53 51.58 -6.13
N ALA A 22 25.59 51.40 -6.93
CA ALA A 22 25.69 50.34 -7.91
C ALA A 22 25.78 48.95 -7.21
N LEU A 23 24.77 48.11 -7.38
CA LEU A 23 24.83 46.69 -7.05
C LEU A 23 25.21 45.88 -8.31
N PRO A 24 26.04 44.83 -8.19
CA PRO A 24 26.42 44.02 -9.34
C PRO A 24 25.21 43.22 -9.85
N ARG A 25 25.04 43.22 -11.15
CA ARG A 25 24.04 42.48 -11.91
C ARG A 25 24.26 40.99 -11.68
N ALA A 26 23.38 40.35 -10.92
CA ALA A 26 23.28 38.90 -10.89
C ALA A 26 22.84 38.42 -12.28
N LEU A 27 23.68 37.62 -12.91
CA LEU A 27 23.34 36.85 -14.11
C LEU A 27 22.21 35.89 -13.76
N SER A 28 21.00 36.20 -14.19
CA SER A 28 19.91 35.24 -14.25
C SER A 28 20.31 34.13 -15.21
N ALA A 29 20.75 32.99 -14.68
CA ALA A 29 20.79 31.77 -15.46
C ALA A 29 19.34 31.41 -15.79
N ASN A 30 18.91 31.67 -17.02
CA ASN A 30 17.73 31.02 -17.60
C ASN A 30 17.99 29.53 -17.67
N THR A 31 17.58 28.79 -16.65
CA THR A 31 17.40 27.36 -16.77
C THR A 31 16.16 27.17 -17.64
N PRO A 32 16.25 26.55 -18.82
CA PRO A 32 15.06 26.25 -19.57
C PRO A 32 14.20 25.33 -18.71
N ALA A 33 12.94 25.72 -18.47
CA ALA A 33 11.95 24.82 -17.95
C ALA A 33 11.91 23.62 -18.93
N MET A 34 12.33 22.44 -18.46
CA MET A 34 12.08 21.20 -19.19
C MET A 34 10.56 21.05 -19.25
N SER A 35 9.98 21.39 -20.39
CA SER A 35 8.62 20.96 -20.74
C SER A 35 8.67 19.44 -20.75
N GLY A 36 8.00 18.81 -19.79
CA GLY A 36 7.74 17.37 -19.87
C GLY A 36 7.01 17.07 -21.18
N PRO A 37 7.03 15.83 -21.65
CA PRO A 37 6.29 15.45 -22.85
C PRO A 37 4.81 15.86 -22.68
N ASP A 38 4.22 16.44 -23.73
CA ASP A 38 2.79 16.77 -23.75
C ASP A 38 1.98 15.49 -23.52
N LEU A 39 1.35 15.40 -22.36
CA LEU A 39 0.52 14.24 -22.01
C LEU A 39 -0.70 14.19 -22.94
N THR A 40 -1.05 13.01 -23.41
CA THR A 40 -2.35 12.83 -24.07
C THR A 40 -3.48 13.07 -23.07
N PRO A 41 -4.70 13.43 -23.50
CA PRO A 41 -5.85 13.57 -22.60
C PRO A 41 -6.09 12.34 -21.72
N ASP A 42 -5.85 11.13 -22.26
CA ASP A 42 -5.98 9.87 -21.52
C ASP A 42 -4.87 9.73 -20.46
N ASP A 43 -3.64 10.10 -20.78
CA ASP A 43 -2.53 10.09 -19.82
C ASP A 43 -2.72 11.14 -18.72
N GLU A 44 -3.35 12.28 -19.01
CA GLU A 44 -3.76 13.24 -17.99
C GLU A 44 -4.72 12.59 -16.99
N LEU A 45 -5.82 11.93 -17.44
CA LEU A 45 -6.78 11.29 -16.56
C LEU A 45 -6.16 10.18 -15.73
N THR A 46 -5.33 9.32 -16.31
CA THR A 46 -4.70 8.20 -15.59
C THR A 46 -3.65 8.64 -14.58
N SER A 47 -3.09 9.84 -14.72
CA SER A 47 -2.13 10.44 -13.79
C SER A 47 -2.76 11.04 -12.54
N LEU A 48 -4.06 11.39 -12.57
CA LEU A 48 -4.78 11.98 -11.45
C LEU A 48 -4.89 11.03 -10.26
N SER A 49 -4.96 11.60 -9.05
CA SER A 49 -5.26 10.85 -7.83
C SER A 49 -6.70 10.30 -7.87
N ALA A 50 -6.95 9.24 -7.11
CA ALA A 50 -8.31 8.70 -6.97
C ALA A 50 -9.27 9.72 -6.39
N THR A 51 -8.80 10.51 -5.45
CA THR A 51 -9.56 11.60 -4.79
C THR A 51 -9.98 12.66 -5.82
N GLU A 52 -9.06 13.11 -6.68
CA GLU A 52 -9.38 14.09 -7.73
C GLU A 52 -10.30 13.51 -8.81
N LEU A 53 -10.07 12.25 -9.25
CA LEU A 53 -10.97 11.57 -10.19
C LEU A 53 -12.40 11.47 -9.63
N ALA A 54 -12.54 11.02 -8.38
CA ALA A 54 -13.84 10.94 -7.72
C ALA A 54 -14.52 12.32 -7.60
N ALA A 55 -13.73 13.37 -7.32
CA ALA A 55 -14.24 14.75 -7.28
C ALA A 55 -14.67 15.23 -8.68
N ARG A 56 -13.87 14.99 -9.73
CA ARG A 56 -14.23 15.35 -11.12
C ARG A 56 -15.49 14.65 -11.59
N ILE A 57 -15.63 13.35 -11.30
CA ILE A 57 -16.86 12.61 -11.61
C ILE A 57 -18.05 13.24 -10.90
N ARG A 58 -17.97 13.47 -9.57
CA ARG A 58 -19.09 14.06 -8.79
C ARG A 58 -19.56 15.42 -9.32
N ARG A 59 -18.64 16.30 -9.73
CA ARG A 59 -18.98 17.61 -10.31
C ARG A 59 -19.30 17.55 -11.80
N LYS A 60 -19.37 16.34 -12.39
CA LYS A 60 -19.70 16.09 -13.79
C LYS A 60 -18.74 16.73 -14.81
N SER A 61 -17.47 16.98 -14.40
CA SER A 61 -16.44 17.48 -15.32
C SER A 61 -15.75 16.36 -16.11
N VAL A 62 -15.98 15.10 -15.72
CA VAL A 62 -15.61 13.88 -16.43
C VAL A 62 -16.64 12.80 -16.07
N SER A 63 -16.95 11.90 -17.00
CA SER A 63 -17.83 10.74 -16.76
C SER A 63 -17.03 9.53 -16.28
N ALA A 64 -17.73 8.56 -15.65
CA ALA A 64 -17.13 7.28 -15.29
C ALA A 64 -16.63 6.52 -16.52
N ARG A 65 -17.33 6.64 -17.66
CA ARG A 65 -16.91 6.04 -18.94
C ARG A 65 -15.60 6.63 -19.45
N GLU A 66 -15.44 7.96 -19.46
CA GLU A 66 -14.20 8.60 -19.90
C GLU A 66 -13.01 8.18 -19.03
N VAL A 67 -13.17 8.13 -17.71
CA VAL A 67 -12.14 7.64 -16.80
C VAL A 67 -11.82 6.16 -17.08
N LEU A 68 -12.82 5.31 -17.28
CA LEU A 68 -12.63 3.90 -17.58
C LEU A 68 -11.86 3.71 -18.90
N GLU A 69 -12.27 4.37 -19.98
CA GLU A 69 -11.63 4.20 -21.29
C GLU A 69 -10.18 4.69 -21.28
N ALA A 70 -9.87 5.80 -20.60
CA ALA A 70 -8.50 6.27 -20.44
C ALA A 70 -7.62 5.20 -19.75
N HIS A 71 -8.13 4.58 -18.66
CA HIS A 71 -7.41 3.50 -17.98
C HIS A 71 -7.29 2.23 -18.84
N LEU A 72 -8.33 1.83 -19.57
CA LEU A 72 -8.26 0.68 -20.48
C LEU A 72 -7.25 0.91 -21.60
N ALA A 73 -7.22 2.10 -22.22
CA ALA A 73 -6.22 2.45 -23.22
C ALA A 73 -4.79 2.41 -22.67
N ARG A 74 -4.58 2.91 -21.43
CA ARG A 74 -3.28 2.82 -20.76
C ARG A 74 -2.87 1.38 -20.47
N ILE A 75 -3.81 0.55 -20.02
CA ILE A 75 -3.58 -0.87 -19.77
C ILE A 75 -3.18 -1.59 -21.06
N GLU A 76 -3.86 -1.34 -22.18
CA GLU A 76 -3.52 -1.93 -23.47
C GLU A 76 -2.07 -1.61 -23.91
N ARG A 77 -1.62 -0.38 -23.69
CA ARG A 77 -0.25 0.04 -24.05
C ARG A 77 0.83 -0.52 -23.13
N VAL A 78 0.62 -0.50 -21.82
CA VAL A 78 1.69 -0.71 -20.83
C VAL A 78 1.67 -2.11 -20.23
N ASN A 79 0.49 -2.70 -19.99
CA ASN A 79 0.37 -3.96 -19.28
C ASN A 79 1.06 -5.15 -19.95
N PRO A 80 1.15 -5.26 -21.30
CA PRO A 80 1.91 -6.33 -21.95
C PRO A 80 3.39 -6.35 -21.55
N THR A 81 3.98 -5.19 -21.20
CA THR A 81 5.38 -5.08 -20.76
C THR A 81 5.55 -5.50 -19.30
N VAL A 82 4.61 -5.13 -18.42
CA VAL A 82 4.77 -5.31 -16.96
C VAL A 82 4.01 -6.51 -16.39
N ASN A 83 2.96 -7.00 -17.07
CA ASN A 83 2.12 -8.13 -16.64
C ASN A 83 1.53 -7.94 -15.23
N ALA A 84 0.96 -6.77 -14.98
CA ALA A 84 0.41 -6.39 -13.68
C ALA A 84 -1.06 -6.84 -13.52
N ILE A 85 -1.87 -6.69 -14.57
CA ILE A 85 -3.29 -7.08 -14.64
C ILE A 85 -3.39 -8.33 -15.49
N VAL A 86 -3.87 -9.44 -14.91
CA VAL A 86 -3.81 -10.78 -15.51
C VAL A 86 -5.15 -11.34 -15.97
N THR A 87 -6.22 -10.69 -15.56
CA THR A 87 -7.59 -10.94 -16.08
C THR A 87 -8.26 -9.59 -16.28
N LEU A 88 -8.82 -9.35 -17.47
CA LEU A 88 -9.60 -8.15 -17.79
C LEU A 88 -11.00 -8.52 -18.19
N VAL A 89 -11.98 -7.66 -17.83
CA VAL A 89 -13.39 -7.78 -18.17
C VAL A 89 -13.93 -6.47 -18.75
N PRO A 90 -13.36 -5.98 -19.86
CA PRO A 90 -13.63 -4.63 -20.37
C PRO A 90 -15.10 -4.42 -20.74
N GLU A 91 -15.78 -5.40 -21.32
CA GLU A 91 -17.18 -5.27 -21.70
C GLU A 91 -18.11 -5.12 -20.48
N GLN A 92 -17.89 -5.92 -19.43
CA GLN A 92 -18.61 -5.76 -18.17
C GLN A 92 -18.31 -4.41 -17.52
N ALA A 93 -17.04 -3.99 -17.51
CA ALA A 93 -16.62 -2.71 -16.94
C ALA A 93 -17.29 -1.53 -17.65
N ARG A 94 -17.39 -1.56 -18.99
CA ARG A 94 -18.13 -0.56 -19.78
C ARG A 94 -19.62 -0.50 -19.43
N ALA A 95 -20.25 -1.66 -19.25
CA ALA A 95 -21.65 -1.72 -18.82
C ALA A 95 -21.83 -1.10 -17.42
N TRP A 96 -20.93 -1.39 -16.47
CA TRP A 96 -20.98 -0.80 -15.13
C TRP A 96 -20.67 0.70 -15.13
N ALA A 97 -19.72 1.17 -15.94
CA ALA A 97 -19.43 2.60 -16.09
C ALA A 97 -20.63 3.37 -16.64
N LYS A 98 -21.31 2.81 -17.67
CA LYS A 98 -22.55 3.37 -18.18
C LYS A 98 -23.64 3.47 -17.09
N ALA A 99 -23.83 2.40 -16.32
CA ALA A 99 -24.79 2.40 -15.22
C ALA A 99 -24.43 3.41 -14.12
N ALA A 100 -23.11 3.62 -13.85
CA ALA A 100 -22.64 4.64 -12.93
C ALA A 100 -22.98 6.06 -13.41
N ASP A 101 -22.74 6.38 -14.67
CA ASP A 101 -23.11 7.68 -15.26
C ASP A 101 -24.63 7.90 -15.23
N GLU A 102 -25.44 6.88 -15.54
CA GLU A 102 -26.90 6.95 -15.48
C GLU A 102 -27.41 7.17 -14.05
N ARG A 103 -26.80 6.50 -13.05
CA ARG A 103 -27.10 6.71 -11.62
C ARG A 103 -26.85 8.15 -11.22
N GLN A 104 -25.71 8.70 -11.64
CA GLN A 104 -25.36 10.09 -11.36
C GLN A 104 -26.31 11.07 -12.06
N ALA A 105 -26.72 10.79 -13.31
CA ALA A 105 -27.67 11.60 -14.07
C ALA A 105 -29.02 11.69 -13.38
N ARG A 106 -29.48 10.60 -12.74
CA ARG A 106 -30.74 10.55 -11.95
C ARG A 106 -30.63 11.24 -10.59
N GLY A 107 -29.44 11.72 -10.20
CA GLY A 107 -29.23 12.39 -8.90
C GLY A 107 -29.24 11.43 -7.70
N GLU A 108 -29.01 10.14 -7.91
CA GLU A 108 -28.94 9.15 -6.84
C GLU A 108 -27.70 9.36 -5.95
N PRO A 109 -27.76 8.97 -4.65
CA PRO A 109 -26.59 9.03 -3.78
C PRO A 109 -25.40 8.25 -4.35
N LEU A 110 -24.24 8.90 -4.38
CA LEU A 110 -23.00 8.31 -4.91
C LEU A 110 -22.07 7.87 -3.77
N GLY A 111 -21.57 6.64 -3.85
CA GLY A 111 -20.55 6.11 -2.93
C GLY A 111 -19.21 6.81 -3.06
N PRO A 112 -18.29 6.63 -2.08
CA PRO A 112 -17.00 7.32 -2.06
C PRO A 112 -16.09 6.99 -3.26
N LEU A 113 -16.22 5.80 -3.85
CA LEU A 113 -15.41 5.31 -4.96
C LEU A 113 -16.16 5.34 -6.30
N HIS A 114 -17.28 6.06 -6.37
CA HIS A 114 -18.17 6.04 -7.55
C HIS A 114 -17.42 6.37 -8.84
N GLY A 115 -17.48 5.44 -9.81
CA GLY A 115 -16.90 5.57 -11.14
C GLY A 115 -15.38 5.28 -11.22
N LEU A 116 -14.70 5.00 -10.11
CA LEU A 116 -13.28 4.68 -10.13
C LEU A 116 -13.03 3.23 -10.60
N PRO A 117 -12.14 2.99 -11.59
CA PRO A 117 -11.75 1.64 -11.99
C PRO A 117 -10.85 0.99 -10.93
N ILE A 118 -11.07 -0.31 -10.67
CA ILE A 118 -10.26 -1.15 -9.78
C ILE A 118 -10.11 -2.56 -10.33
N ALA A 119 -8.95 -3.18 -10.17
CA ALA A 119 -8.74 -4.60 -10.37
C ALA A 119 -8.37 -5.25 -9.03
N HIS A 120 -9.07 -6.34 -8.67
CA HIS A 120 -8.89 -7.02 -7.40
C HIS A 120 -7.68 -7.97 -7.42
N LYS A 121 -6.97 -8.09 -6.31
CA LYS A 121 -5.92 -9.10 -6.17
C LYS A 121 -6.47 -10.48 -6.52
N ASP A 122 -5.73 -11.27 -7.29
CA ASP A 122 -6.19 -12.59 -7.78
C ASP A 122 -6.29 -13.68 -6.70
N LEU A 123 -6.25 -13.29 -5.43
CA LEU A 123 -6.61 -14.14 -4.28
C LEU A 123 -8.07 -13.95 -3.84
N VAL A 124 -8.69 -12.83 -4.22
CA VAL A 124 -10.00 -12.40 -3.71
C VAL A 124 -11.08 -12.88 -4.64
N ASP A 125 -11.99 -13.72 -4.15
CA ASP A 125 -13.10 -14.26 -4.93
C ASP A 125 -14.01 -13.12 -5.42
N THR A 126 -14.23 -13.08 -6.74
CA THR A 126 -14.97 -12.03 -7.44
C THR A 126 -15.99 -12.72 -8.35
N ALA A 127 -17.29 -12.57 -8.05
CA ALA A 127 -18.36 -13.24 -8.75
C ALA A 127 -18.33 -12.96 -10.26
N GLY A 128 -18.37 -14.05 -11.06
CA GLY A 128 -18.37 -13.98 -12.52
C GLY A 128 -17.04 -13.60 -13.16
N ILE A 129 -15.96 -13.43 -12.39
CA ILE A 129 -14.64 -13.08 -12.89
C ILE A 129 -13.62 -14.17 -12.51
N ARG A 130 -12.91 -14.70 -13.50
CA ARG A 130 -11.86 -15.70 -13.30
C ARG A 130 -10.91 -15.28 -12.19
N THR A 131 -10.75 -16.14 -11.16
CA THR A 131 -9.95 -15.90 -9.97
C THR A 131 -9.10 -17.14 -9.70
N THR A 132 -7.80 -17.08 -10.02
CA THR A 132 -6.93 -18.26 -10.08
C THR A 132 -6.15 -18.52 -8.80
N LYS A 133 -6.09 -17.56 -7.88
CA LYS A 133 -5.23 -17.60 -6.69
C LYS A 133 -3.75 -17.82 -7.02
N GLY A 134 -3.35 -17.52 -8.28
CA GLY A 134 -2.01 -17.77 -8.81
C GLY A 134 -1.66 -19.25 -8.96
N SER A 135 -2.64 -20.16 -8.86
CA SER A 135 -2.44 -21.61 -8.84
C SER A 135 -3.04 -22.30 -10.06
N LEU A 136 -2.33 -23.27 -10.61
CA LEU A 136 -2.84 -24.14 -11.67
C LEU A 136 -4.10 -24.90 -11.24
N LEU A 137 -4.28 -25.15 -9.94
CA LEU A 137 -5.46 -25.80 -9.37
C LEU A 137 -6.74 -24.98 -9.64
N TYR A 138 -6.62 -23.66 -9.65
CA TYR A 138 -7.74 -22.72 -9.82
C TYR A 138 -7.68 -21.98 -11.16
N LYS A 139 -6.86 -22.43 -12.13
CA LYS A 139 -6.61 -21.70 -13.37
C LYS A 139 -7.88 -21.32 -14.16
N ASP A 140 -8.94 -22.10 -14.04
CA ASP A 140 -10.22 -21.90 -14.73
C ASP A 140 -11.37 -21.58 -13.75
N ASN A 141 -11.07 -21.34 -12.47
CA ASN A 141 -12.07 -21.07 -11.44
C ASN A 141 -12.75 -19.71 -11.66
N VAL A 142 -14.07 -19.72 -11.65
CA VAL A 142 -14.92 -18.52 -11.68
C VAL A 142 -15.84 -18.55 -10.46
N PRO A 143 -15.57 -17.74 -9.43
CA PRO A 143 -16.41 -17.69 -8.24
C PRO A 143 -17.84 -17.27 -8.55
N THR A 144 -18.81 -17.80 -7.78
CA THR A 144 -20.23 -17.45 -7.87
C THR A 144 -20.64 -16.34 -6.91
N THR A 145 -19.80 -16.05 -5.92
CA THR A 145 -20.02 -15.03 -4.89
C THR A 145 -18.83 -14.09 -4.78
N ASP A 146 -19.09 -12.85 -4.41
CA ASP A 146 -18.04 -11.88 -4.08
C ASP A 146 -17.58 -12.08 -2.63
N ALA A 147 -16.28 -12.00 -2.38
CA ALA A 147 -15.75 -11.82 -1.05
C ALA A 147 -16.21 -10.48 -0.45
N LEU A 148 -16.31 -10.36 0.86
CA LEU A 148 -16.83 -9.19 1.58
C LEU A 148 -16.18 -7.87 1.12
N ILE A 149 -14.86 -7.86 0.94
CA ILE A 149 -14.15 -6.65 0.47
C ILE A 149 -14.64 -6.21 -0.93
N VAL A 150 -14.89 -7.15 -1.85
CA VAL A 150 -15.43 -6.86 -3.21
C VAL A 150 -16.85 -6.32 -3.11
N GLN A 151 -17.69 -6.93 -2.27
CA GLN A 151 -19.05 -6.44 -2.01
C GLN A 151 -19.04 -4.97 -1.55
N ARG A 152 -18.17 -4.63 -0.60
CA ARG A 152 -18.02 -3.26 -0.08
C ARG A 152 -17.51 -2.28 -1.13
N ILE A 153 -16.51 -2.69 -1.92
CA ILE A 153 -15.95 -1.87 -3.01
C ILE A 153 -17.01 -1.57 -4.07
N ARG A 154 -17.78 -2.58 -4.48
CA ARG A 154 -18.90 -2.41 -5.43
C ARG A 154 -20.01 -1.53 -4.85
N ALA A 155 -20.38 -1.73 -3.58
CA ALA A 155 -21.34 -0.88 -2.88
C ALA A 155 -20.89 0.58 -2.79
N ALA A 156 -19.57 0.83 -2.68
CA ALA A 156 -18.97 2.15 -2.74
C ALA A 156 -18.95 2.78 -4.15
N GLY A 157 -19.35 2.02 -5.18
CA GLY A 157 -19.54 2.48 -6.56
C GLY A 157 -18.30 2.36 -7.46
N ALA A 158 -17.25 1.64 -7.03
CA ALA A 158 -16.11 1.37 -7.90
C ALA A 158 -16.47 0.39 -9.04
N ILE A 159 -15.75 0.50 -10.15
CA ILE A 159 -15.94 -0.31 -11.35
C ILE A 159 -14.84 -1.37 -11.39
N THR A 160 -15.23 -2.64 -11.16
CA THR A 160 -14.29 -3.77 -11.26
C THR A 160 -13.89 -3.98 -12.72
N ILE A 161 -12.58 -3.93 -13.03
CA ILE A 161 -12.09 -4.13 -14.40
C ILE A 161 -11.34 -5.45 -14.59
N GLY A 162 -11.02 -6.17 -13.51
CA GLY A 162 -10.29 -7.44 -13.61
C GLY A 162 -9.56 -7.84 -12.34
N LYS A 163 -8.42 -8.53 -12.53
CA LYS A 163 -7.59 -9.10 -11.45
C LYS A 163 -6.14 -8.70 -11.61
N THR A 164 -5.47 -8.37 -10.48
CA THR A 164 -4.03 -8.09 -10.43
C THR A 164 -3.24 -9.33 -10.03
N ASN A 165 -2.02 -9.49 -10.58
CA ASN A 165 -1.18 -10.67 -10.39
C ASN A 165 -0.71 -10.82 -8.93
N THR A 166 -0.48 -12.09 -8.52
CA THR A 166 -0.05 -12.49 -7.17
C THR A 166 0.77 -13.79 -7.27
N PRO A 167 1.70 -14.08 -6.36
CA PRO A 167 2.26 -15.43 -6.27
C PRO A 167 1.19 -16.43 -5.81
N GLU A 168 1.39 -17.71 -6.10
CA GLU A 168 0.47 -18.78 -5.72
C GLU A 168 0.11 -18.69 -4.22
N PHE A 169 -1.20 -18.63 -3.93
CA PHE A 169 -1.78 -18.50 -2.57
C PHE A 169 -1.17 -17.38 -1.73
N GLY A 170 -0.58 -16.38 -2.37
CA GLY A 170 0.10 -15.28 -1.67
C GLY A 170 1.44 -15.69 -1.02
N ALA A 171 2.00 -16.84 -1.35
CA ALA A 171 3.24 -17.35 -0.76
C ALA A 171 4.48 -16.66 -1.35
N GLY A 172 5.08 -15.78 -0.56
CA GLY A 172 6.29 -15.04 -0.90
C GLY A 172 6.06 -13.59 -1.30
N SER A 173 7.15 -12.82 -1.31
CA SER A 173 7.12 -11.41 -1.69
C SER A 173 7.83 -11.17 -3.03
N ASN A 174 7.63 -12.10 -3.97
CA ASN A 174 7.97 -11.99 -5.38
C ASN A 174 6.77 -12.45 -6.21
N THR A 175 6.25 -11.57 -7.07
CA THR A 175 5.00 -11.83 -7.80
C THR A 175 5.26 -12.56 -9.11
N PHE A 176 5.23 -13.89 -9.04
CA PHE A 176 5.21 -14.79 -10.18
C PHE A 176 4.38 -16.04 -9.85
N ASN A 177 3.82 -16.68 -10.86
CA ASN A 177 3.09 -17.95 -10.72
C ASN A 177 3.07 -18.73 -12.03
N ALA A 178 2.66 -19.99 -11.96
CA ALA A 178 2.64 -20.89 -13.11
C ALA A 178 1.48 -20.61 -14.10
N VAL A 179 0.49 -19.78 -13.72
CA VAL A 179 -0.67 -19.47 -14.59
C VAL A 179 -0.35 -18.28 -15.51
N PHE A 180 0.29 -17.23 -14.99
CA PHE A 180 0.45 -15.94 -15.66
C PHE A 180 1.92 -15.50 -15.82
N GLY A 181 2.87 -16.17 -15.17
CA GLY A 181 4.26 -15.73 -15.13
C GLY A 181 4.49 -14.59 -14.14
N ALA A 182 5.60 -13.88 -14.33
CA ALA A 182 6.05 -12.82 -13.42
C ALA A 182 5.52 -11.43 -13.79
N THR A 183 5.26 -10.61 -12.78
CA THR A 183 5.06 -9.17 -12.93
C THR A 183 6.41 -8.45 -12.81
N ARG A 184 6.69 -7.53 -13.74
CA ARG A 184 7.97 -6.81 -13.86
C ARG A 184 7.90 -5.44 -13.22
N ASN A 185 9.00 -5.02 -12.58
CA ASN A 185 9.07 -3.70 -11.94
C ASN A 185 9.15 -2.59 -13.00
N GLY A 186 8.24 -1.61 -12.93
CA GLY A 186 8.18 -0.52 -13.89
C GLY A 186 9.44 0.35 -13.95
N PHE A 187 10.20 0.46 -12.85
CA PHE A 187 11.46 1.20 -12.83
C PHE A 187 12.64 0.41 -13.42
N ASN A 188 12.57 -0.93 -13.40
CA ASN A 188 13.54 -1.82 -14.03
C ASN A 188 12.89 -3.18 -14.29
N LEU A 189 12.64 -3.49 -15.56
CA LEU A 189 11.92 -4.70 -16.01
C LEU A 189 12.64 -6.03 -15.67
N GLN A 190 13.92 -5.99 -15.28
CA GLN A 190 14.67 -7.17 -14.81
C GLN A 190 14.53 -7.40 -13.30
N LYS A 191 13.78 -6.55 -12.61
CA LYS A 191 13.61 -6.61 -11.15
C LYS A 191 12.20 -7.02 -10.76
N THR A 192 12.12 -7.66 -9.58
CA THR A 192 10.83 -8.00 -8.97
C THR A 192 10.05 -6.76 -8.55
N VAL A 193 8.73 -6.84 -8.58
CA VAL A 193 7.81 -5.83 -8.02
C VAL A 193 7.55 -6.02 -6.53
N GLY A 194 8.14 -7.07 -5.93
CA GLY A 194 7.71 -7.51 -4.61
C GLY A 194 6.40 -8.31 -4.67
N GLY A 195 5.79 -8.48 -3.52
CA GLY A 195 4.56 -9.27 -3.39
C GLY A 195 4.10 -9.38 -1.92
N SER A 196 3.00 -10.08 -1.73
CA SER A 196 2.21 -10.80 -2.72
C SER A 196 1.20 -9.93 -3.50
N SER A 197 0.99 -8.64 -3.17
CA SER A 197 0.16 -7.70 -3.93
C SER A 197 0.98 -6.94 -5.00
N GLY A 198 1.93 -7.64 -5.69
CA GLY A 198 2.85 -6.98 -6.61
C GLY A 198 2.19 -6.50 -7.90
N GLY A 199 1.22 -7.25 -8.44
CA GLY A 199 0.45 -6.78 -9.59
C GLY A 199 -0.32 -5.49 -9.28
N ALA A 200 -0.92 -5.38 -8.09
CA ALA A 200 -1.60 -4.17 -7.63
C ALA A 200 -0.64 -2.98 -7.54
N ALA A 201 0.52 -3.16 -6.90
CA ALA A 201 1.52 -2.11 -6.76
C ALA A 201 2.07 -1.63 -8.12
N CYS A 202 2.36 -2.56 -9.03
CA CYS A 202 2.82 -2.26 -10.37
C CYS A 202 1.75 -1.53 -11.20
N ALA A 203 0.49 -1.97 -11.12
CA ALA A 203 -0.60 -1.29 -11.80
C ALA A 203 -0.78 0.17 -11.34
N LEU A 204 -0.63 0.43 -10.03
CA LEU A 204 -0.68 1.80 -9.48
C LEU A 204 0.49 2.64 -9.96
N ASN A 205 1.71 2.11 -9.90
CA ASN A 205 2.91 2.87 -10.23
C ASN A 205 3.01 3.20 -11.73
N CYS A 206 2.46 2.33 -12.59
CA CYS A 206 2.37 2.53 -14.05
C CYS A 206 1.12 3.31 -14.49
N ASN A 207 0.35 3.86 -13.54
CA ASN A 207 -0.91 4.59 -13.78
C ASN A 207 -1.99 3.75 -14.50
N LEU A 208 -1.98 2.41 -14.34
CA LEU A 208 -3.02 1.54 -14.89
C LEU A 208 -4.30 1.57 -14.04
N LEU A 209 -4.18 1.92 -12.76
CA LEU A 209 -5.28 2.01 -11.79
C LEU A 209 -5.07 3.20 -10.86
N PRO A 210 -6.15 3.86 -10.39
CA PRO A 210 -6.06 4.88 -9.34
C PRO A 210 -5.99 4.30 -7.94
N ILE A 211 -6.64 3.15 -7.69
CA ILE A 211 -6.68 2.40 -6.43
C ILE A 211 -6.57 0.90 -6.71
N ALA A 212 -6.07 0.14 -5.74
CA ALA A 212 -6.04 -1.32 -5.79
C ALA A 212 -6.12 -1.92 -4.38
N ASP A 213 -6.79 -3.07 -4.25
CA ASP A 213 -6.80 -3.84 -3.01
C ASP A 213 -5.63 -4.82 -2.94
N GLY A 214 -5.31 -5.21 -1.72
CA GLY A 214 -4.32 -6.22 -1.42
C GLY A 214 -4.55 -6.84 -0.04
N SER A 215 -3.63 -7.72 0.35
CA SER A 215 -3.61 -8.33 1.68
C SER A 215 -2.19 -8.42 2.22
N ASP A 216 -2.02 -8.48 3.54
CA ASP A 216 -0.72 -8.44 4.20
C ASP A 216 -0.68 -9.36 5.42
N THR A 217 0.12 -10.42 5.33
CA THR A 217 0.49 -11.27 6.47
C THR A 217 1.97 -11.05 6.81
N GLY A 218 2.85 -11.04 5.80
CA GLY A 218 4.30 -10.88 5.96
C GLY A 218 4.87 -9.65 5.27
N GLY A 219 4.06 -8.59 5.05
CA GLY A 219 4.48 -7.38 4.34
C GLY A 219 3.87 -7.23 2.95
N SER A 220 2.85 -8.02 2.60
CA SER A 220 2.37 -8.11 1.21
C SER A 220 1.58 -6.89 0.67
N LEU A 221 1.31 -5.87 1.48
CA LEU A 221 0.92 -4.52 1.06
C LEU A 221 2.16 -3.60 1.06
N ARG A 222 2.99 -3.72 2.09
CA ARG A 222 4.11 -2.82 2.38
C ARG A 222 5.32 -3.05 1.47
N ASN A 223 5.78 -4.31 1.33
CA ASN A 223 6.93 -4.65 0.48
C ASN A 223 6.73 -4.21 -0.97
N PRO A 224 5.63 -4.58 -1.65
CA PRO A 224 5.40 -4.10 -3.02
C PRO A 224 5.15 -2.59 -3.06
N GLY A 225 4.56 -1.98 -2.01
CA GLY A 225 4.43 -0.52 -1.89
C GLY A 225 5.79 0.17 -1.94
N ALA A 226 6.77 -0.32 -1.17
CA ALA A 226 8.13 0.21 -1.12
C ALA A 226 8.84 0.13 -2.47
N TRP A 227 8.75 -1.01 -3.15
CA TRP A 227 9.48 -1.29 -4.39
C TRP A 227 8.83 -0.72 -5.66
N ASN A 228 7.63 -0.18 -5.54
CA ASN A 228 6.92 0.47 -6.65
C ASN A 228 6.66 1.97 -6.43
N ASN A 229 7.30 2.59 -5.43
CA ASN A 229 7.13 4.02 -5.12
C ASN A 229 5.67 4.43 -4.94
N ILE A 230 4.87 3.60 -4.26
CA ILE A 230 3.46 3.84 -3.95
C ILE A 230 3.19 3.60 -2.45
N VAL A 231 2.01 3.97 -2.01
CA VAL A 231 1.57 3.78 -0.63
C VAL A 231 0.90 2.43 -0.48
N GLY A 232 1.41 1.59 0.42
CA GLY A 232 0.80 0.32 0.81
C GLY A 232 0.45 0.34 2.30
N PHE A 233 -0.83 0.22 2.63
CA PHE A 233 -1.31 0.34 3.99
C PHE A 233 -1.82 -1.00 4.54
N ARG A 234 -1.14 -1.50 5.57
CA ARG A 234 -1.61 -2.57 6.43
C ARG A 234 -2.43 -1.96 7.57
N PRO A 235 -3.78 -2.06 7.56
CA PRO A 235 -4.60 -1.57 8.66
C PRO A 235 -4.41 -2.39 9.94
N SER A 236 -4.90 -1.87 11.07
CA SER A 236 -5.07 -2.65 12.29
C SER A 236 -5.89 -3.91 12.01
N PRO A 237 -5.54 -5.08 12.59
CA PRO A 237 -6.37 -6.27 12.49
C PRO A 237 -7.83 -5.97 12.87
N GLY A 238 -8.77 -6.47 12.07
CA GLY A 238 -10.21 -6.22 12.22
C GLY A 238 -10.70 -4.86 11.69
N ARG A 239 -9.81 -3.97 11.22
CA ARG A 239 -10.21 -2.70 10.59
C ARG A 239 -10.93 -2.91 9.26
N VAL A 240 -10.39 -3.79 8.43
CA VAL A 240 -11.04 -4.32 7.24
C VAL A 240 -11.44 -5.76 7.61
N PRO A 241 -12.73 -6.02 7.82
CA PRO A 241 -13.18 -7.34 8.25
C PRO A 241 -13.12 -8.35 7.11
N ASP A 242 -13.08 -9.61 7.52
CA ASP A 242 -13.17 -10.77 6.64
C ASP A 242 -14.48 -11.54 6.92
N ASP A 243 -14.90 -12.42 6.02
CA ASP A 243 -16.09 -13.25 6.16
C ASP A 243 -15.76 -14.73 6.39
N ASP A 244 -14.47 -15.07 6.56
CA ASP A 244 -14.01 -16.43 6.84
C ASP A 244 -14.21 -16.86 8.32
N GLY A 245 -14.60 -15.94 9.19
CA GLY A 245 -14.79 -16.18 10.62
C GLY A 245 -13.50 -16.49 11.38
N SER A 246 -12.36 -16.20 10.81
CA SER A 246 -11.05 -16.49 11.39
C SER A 246 -10.77 -15.66 12.64
N TRP A 247 -10.17 -16.30 13.64
CA TRP A 247 -9.59 -15.63 14.81
C TRP A 247 -8.12 -15.27 14.61
N SER A 248 -7.59 -15.42 13.39
CA SER A 248 -6.18 -15.17 13.11
C SER A 248 -5.91 -13.69 12.79
N PRO A 249 -5.25 -12.96 13.69
CA PRO A 249 -4.96 -11.54 13.48
C PRO A 249 -3.70 -11.29 12.61
N LEU A 250 -3.09 -12.32 12.03
CA LEU A 250 -1.87 -12.15 11.25
C LEU A 250 -2.14 -11.54 9.88
N SER A 251 -3.19 -11.99 9.20
CA SER A 251 -3.56 -11.48 7.87
C SER A 251 -4.52 -10.30 7.99
N THR A 252 -4.39 -9.34 7.08
CA THR A 252 -5.37 -8.26 6.92
C THR A 252 -5.43 -7.84 5.46
N SER A 253 -6.62 -7.56 4.96
CA SER A 253 -6.82 -6.88 3.69
C SER A 253 -6.63 -5.37 3.86
N GLY A 254 -6.21 -4.68 2.80
CA GLY A 254 -5.99 -3.25 2.90
C GLY A 254 -5.84 -2.53 1.56
N PRO A 255 -5.89 -1.19 1.59
CA PRO A 255 -5.80 -0.35 0.41
C PRO A 255 -4.36 -0.10 -0.01
N MET A 256 -4.18 0.02 -1.34
CA MET A 256 -2.98 0.52 -2.00
C MET A 256 -3.36 1.66 -2.94
N ALA A 257 -2.55 2.72 -2.98
CA ALA A 257 -2.74 3.85 -3.88
C ALA A 257 -1.45 4.65 -4.07
N ARG A 258 -1.49 5.69 -4.91
CA ARG A 258 -0.33 6.56 -5.15
C ARG A 258 -0.13 7.63 -4.08
N SER A 259 -1.14 7.89 -3.24
CA SER A 259 -1.08 8.88 -2.15
C SER A 259 -1.75 8.36 -0.88
N VAL A 260 -1.40 8.97 0.25
CA VAL A 260 -2.02 8.66 1.55
C VAL A 260 -3.50 9.08 1.60
N GLU A 261 -3.88 10.15 0.92
CA GLU A 261 -5.27 10.59 0.81
C GLU A 261 -6.13 9.56 0.04
N ASP A 262 -5.60 9.01 -1.06
CA ASP A 262 -6.29 7.96 -1.82
C ASP A 262 -6.43 6.66 -1.00
N VAL A 263 -5.41 6.31 -0.22
CA VAL A 263 -5.47 5.18 0.74
C VAL A 263 -6.56 5.41 1.78
N ALA A 264 -6.68 6.61 2.34
CA ALA A 264 -7.71 6.96 3.32
C ALA A 264 -9.11 6.92 2.70
N LEU A 265 -9.28 7.48 1.50
CA LEU A 265 -10.52 7.40 0.74
C LEU A 265 -10.94 5.95 0.52
N PHE A 266 -10.02 5.10 0.08
CA PHE A 266 -10.31 3.68 -0.17
C PHE A 266 -10.61 2.93 1.14
N LEU A 267 -9.86 3.18 2.21
CA LEU A 267 -10.12 2.58 3.53
C LEU A 267 -11.52 2.91 4.04
N SER A 268 -12.03 4.12 3.78
CA SER A 268 -13.39 4.52 4.17
C SER A 268 -14.49 3.66 3.54
N ALA A 269 -14.19 3.01 2.42
CA ALA A 269 -15.14 2.15 1.71
C ALA A 269 -15.11 0.69 2.20
N ILE A 270 -13.95 0.21 2.68
CA ILE A 270 -13.75 -1.21 3.02
C ILE A 270 -13.73 -1.49 4.52
N ALA A 271 -13.51 -0.45 5.35
CA ALA A 271 -13.56 -0.55 6.81
C ALA A 271 -14.99 -0.68 7.37
N GLY A 272 -15.08 -0.91 8.68
CA GLY A 272 -16.34 -0.96 9.42
C GLY A 272 -16.76 -2.37 9.84
N VAL A 273 -17.67 -2.43 10.79
CA VAL A 273 -18.11 -3.68 11.45
C VAL A 273 -18.70 -4.70 10.48
N HIS A 274 -18.42 -5.96 10.73
CA HIS A 274 -19.06 -7.10 10.09
C HIS A 274 -19.32 -8.16 11.18
N ALA A 275 -20.58 -8.44 11.47
CA ALA A 275 -20.95 -9.30 12.60
C ALA A 275 -20.36 -10.72 12.55
N PRO A 276 -20.20 -11.38 11.38
CA PRO A 276 -19.53 -12.67 11.29
C PRO A 276 -18.03 -12.64 11.60
N ASP A 277 -17.34 -11.50 11.49
CA ASP A 277 -15.93 -11.37 11.88
C ASP A 277 -15.83 -11.01 13.37
N PRO A 278 -15.35 -11.94 14.22
CA PRO A 278 -15.26 -11.73 15.66
C PRO A 278 -14.23 -10.65 16.05
N THR A 279 -13.34 -10.28 15.13
CA THR A 279 -12.27 -9.31 15.36
C THR A 279 -12.58 -7.92 14.81
N SER A 280 -13.69 -7.75 14.07
CA SER A 280 -14.02 -6.52 13.38
C SER A 280 -14.20 -5.33 14.32
N LEU A 281 -13.60 -4.18 13.94
CA LEU A 281 -13.64 -2.95 14.72
C LEU A 281 -14.91 -2.15 14.44
N THR A 282 -15.45 -1.51 15.46
CA THR A 282 -16.75 -0.81 15.43
C THR A 282 -16.66 0.67 15.09
N ASP A 283 -15.47 1.20 14.82
CA ASP A 283 -15.30 2.62 14.46
C ASP A 283 -16.04 2.96 13.16
N ASP A 284 -16.62 4.17 13.10
CA ASP A 284 -17.27 4.68 11.91
C ASP A 284 -16.26 4.89 10.77
N PRO A 285 -16.40 4.19 9.63
CA PRO A 285 -15.48 4.34 8.50
C PRO A 285 -15.46 5.74 7.88
N SER A 286 -16.48 6.58 8.12
CA SER A 286 -16.52 7.97 7.65
C SER A 286 -15.37 8.82 8.21
N LEU A 287 -14.75 8.39 9.32
CA LEU A 287 -13.55 8.99 9.89
C LEU A 287 -12.45 9.15 8.82
N PHE A 288 -12.27 8.15 7.97
CA PHE A 288 -11.21 8.13 6.95
C PHE A 288 -11.46 9.05 5.75
N ARG A 289 -12.61 9.74 5.70
CA ARG A 289 -12.90 10.79 4.70
C ARG A 289 -12.68 12.21 5.23
N ARG A 290 -12.28 12.36 6.48
CA ARG A 290 -11.94 13.67 7.06
C ARG A 290 -10.60 14.16 6.51
N PRO A 291 -10.32 15.47 6.52
CA PRO A 291 -9.01 16.01 6.14
C PRO A 291 -7.88 15.40 6.99
N LEU A 292 -6.82 14.92 6.35
CA LEU A 292 -5.68 14.30 7.04
C LEU A 292 -4.72 15.34 7.64
N ALA A 293 -4.80 16.59 7.20
CA ALA A 293 -3.91 17.65 7.68
C ALA A 293 -4.00 17.81 9.21
N ALA A 294 -2.85 17.67 9.87
CA ALA A 294 -2.72 17.79 11.32
C ALA A 294 -1.31 18.30 11.68
N SER A 295 -1.20 18.97 12.84
CA SER A 295 0.11 19.38 13.35
C SER A 295 0.87 18.18 13.89
N MET A 296 2.13 18.05 13.46
CA MET A 296 3.05 17.01 13.95
C MET A 296 3.95 17.53 15.10
N LYS A 297 3.79 18.80 15.49
CA LYS A 297 4.61 19.41 16.54
C LYS A 297 4.51 18.65 17.87
N GLY A 298 5.65 18.24 18.39
CA GLY A 298 5.76 17.53 19.65
C GLY A 298 5.41 16.03 19.60
N LYS A 299 5.06 15.49 18.43
CA LYS A 299 4.89 14.04 18.25
C LYS A 299 6.23 13.33 18.46
N ARG A 300 6.22 12.26 19.27
CA ARG A 300 7.42 11.48 19.57
C ARG A 300 7.53 10.30 18.62
N ILE A 301 8.58 10.30 17.82
CA ILE A 301 8.86 9.28 16.82
C ILE A 301 10.04 8.44 17.31
N ALA A 302 9.82 7.14 17.50
CA ALA A 302 10.89 6.18 17.69
C ALA A 302 11.52 5.87 16.32
N TRP A 303 12.81 6.04 16.20
CA TRP A 303 13.58 5.73 15.00
C TRP A 303 14.32 4.42 15.19
N PHE A 304 14.26 3.53 14.20
CA PHE A 304 14.88 2.21 14.30
C PHE A 304 16.40 2.30 14.52
N THR A 305 16.94 1.29 15.20
CA THR A 305 18.38 1.11 15.39
C THR A 305 18.89 -0.12 14.63
N SER A 306 18.28 -1.26 14.85
CA SER A 306 18.68 -2.54 14.25
C SER A 306 17.52 -3.48 13.96
N MET A 307 16.31 -3.20 14.46
CA MET A 307 15.18 -4.12 14.47
C MET A 307 15.52 -5.50 15.05
N GLY A 308 16.15 -5.49 16.25
CA GLY A 308 16.59 -6.73 16.90
C GLY A 308 17.82 -7.38 16.24
N GLY A 309 18.63 -6.61 15.52
CA GLY A 309 19.86 -7.11 14.87
C GLY A 309 19.62 -7.68 13.46
N LEU A 310 18.54 -7.33 12.79
CA LEU A 310 18.31 -7.77 11.41
C LEU A 310 19.37 -7.23 10.45
N PRO A 311 19.82 -8.03 9.49
CA PRO A 311 20.68 -7.55 8.42
C PRO A 311 19.88 -6.70 7.42
N PHE A 312 20.47 -5.58 7.01
CA PHE A 312 19.94 -4.68 5.96
C PHE A 312 21.01 -4.39 4.93
N GLU A 313 20.65 -4.33 3.67
CA GLU A 313 21.52 -3.75 2.65
C GLU A 313 21.78 -2.27 2.98
N PRO A 314 23.04 -1.78 2.84
CA PRO A 314 23.41 -0.41 3.24
C PRO A 314 22.57 0.68 2.57
N GLU A 315 22.15 0.47 1.31
CA GLU A 315 21.32 1.43 0.56
C GLU A 315 19.94 1.63 1.21
N ILE A 316 19.33 0.56 1.76
CA ILE A 316 18.04 0.65 2.44
C ILE A 316 18.13 1.58 3.66
N THR A 317 19.12 1.35 4.51
CA THR A 317 19.31 2.17 5.71
C THR A 317 19.77 3.59 5.39
N ARG A 318 20.61 3.76 4.36
CA ARG A 318 21.05 5.07 3.89
C ARG A 318 19.86 5.93 3.43
N VAL A 319 19.00 5.39 2.56
CA VAL A 319 17.83 6.13 2.05
C VAL A 319 16.86 6.44 3.18
N LEU A 320 16.57 5.48 4.06
CA LEU A 320 15.67 5.73 5.19
C LEU A 320 16.22 6.82 6.12
N ASN A 321 17.49 6.73 6.53
CA ASN A 321 18.09 7.69 7.45
C ASN A 321 18.17 9.11 6.89
N ALA A 322 18.27 9.27 5.58
CA ALA A 322 18.19 10.58 4.92
C ALA A 322 16.84 11.29 5.15
N ASN A 323 15.80 10.55 5.52
CA ASN A 323 14.47 11.12 5.80
C ASN A 323 14.25 11.51 7.28
N ARG A 324 15.20 11.21 8.18
CA ARG A 324 15.06 11.54 9.61
C ARG A 324 14.84 13.04 9.83
N GLN A 325 15.54 13.87 9.07
CA GLN A 325 15.43 15.33 9.18
C GLN A 325 14.02 15.82 8.81
N ALA A 326 13.34 15.20 7.85
CA ALA A 326 11.97 15.58 7.48
C ALA A 326 10.99 15.47 8.67
N PHE A 327 11.12 14.43 9.51
CA PHE A 327 10.31 14.33 10.73
C PHE A 327 10.64 15.44 11.75
N ILE A 328 11.90 15.80 11.88
CA ILE A 328 12.33 16.92 12.76
C ILE A 328 11.77 18.24 12.24
N ASP A 329 11.84 18.48 10.94
CA ASP A 329 11.34 19.71 10.30
C ASP A 329 9.80 19.83 10.40
N MET A 330 9.07 18.71 10.45
CA MET A 330 7.63 18.69 10.77
C MET A 330 7.34 19.03 12.24
N GLY A 331 8.37 19.19 13.09
CA GLY A 331 8.26 19.50 14.50
C GLY A 331 8.16 18.27 15.42
N CYS A 332 8.45 17.07 14.91
CA CYS A 332 8.49 15.87 15.72
C CYS A 332 9.76 15.81 16.60
N ILE A 333 9.67 15.10 17.70
CA ILE A 333 10.80 14.70 18.55
C ILE A 333 11.20 13.29 18.11
N VAL A 334 12.39 13.15 17.52
CA VAL A 334 12.87 11.88 16.97
C VAL A 334 13.98 11.31 17.84
N GLU A 335 13.75 10.10 18.36
CA GLU A 335 14.66 9.42 19.30
C GLU A 335 14.97 8.01 18.80
N ASP A 336 16.20 7.55 18.98
CA ASP A 336 16.59 6.18 18.69
C ASP A 336 15.96 5.24 19.71
N ALA A 337 15.00 4.43 19.28
CA ALA A 337 14.30 3.45 20.10
C ALA A 337 13.60 2.42 19.22
N GLU A 338 13.46 1.20 19.73
CA GLU A 338 12.73 0.14 19.05
C GLU A 338 12.00 -0.77 20.04
N PRO A 339 10.91 -1.46 19.59
CA PRO A 339 10.25 -2.49 20.40
C PRO A 339 11.19 -3.68 20.66
N ASP A 340 10.90 -4.45 21.72
CA ASP A 340 11.56 -5.73 21.95
C ASP A 340 11.02 -6.81 21.01
N PHE A 341 11.84 -7.24 20.05
CA PHE A 341 11.52 -8.27 19.07
C PHE A 341 11.91 -9.69 19.49
N SER A 342 12.40 -9.91 20.72
CA SER A 342 12.85 -11.23 21.19
C SER A 342 11.75 -12.30 21.01
N GLY A 343 12.09 -13.46 20.43
CA GLY A 343 11.22 -14.60 20.24
C GLY A 343 10.14 -14.46 19.14
N VAL A 344 10.20 -13.41 18.34
CA VAL A 344 9.32 -13.24 17.17
C VAL A 344 9.69 -14.22 16.07
N ASP A 345 11.00 -14.53 15.92
CA ASP A 345 11.54 -15.44 14.91
C ASP A 345 10.98 -16.86 14.99
N ASP A 346 10.64 -17.34 16.19
CA ASP A 346 10.04 -18.63 16.38
C ASP A 346 8.52 -18.57 16.30
N ALA A 347 7.92 -17.52 16.87
CA ALA A 347 6.47 -17.45 17.05
C ALA A 347 5.70 -17.10 15.77
N PHE A 348 6.21 -16.15 14.95
CA PHE A 348 5.53 -15.78 13.71
C PHE A 348 5.50 -16.93 12.69
N PRO A 349 6.63 -17.61 12.38
CA PRO A 349 6.61 -18.75 11.47
C PRO A 349 5.66 -19.85 11.95
N THR A 350 5.66 -20.19 13.26
CA THR A 350 4.77 -21.20 13.84
C THR A 350 3.29 -20.93 13.51
N LEU A 351 2.81 -19.70 13.75
CA LEU A 351 1.42 -19.34 13.48
C LEU A 351 1.13 -19.25 11.97
N ARG A 352 2.11 -18.81 11.18
CA ARG A 352 1.99 -18.74 9.72
C ARG A 352 1.87 -20.13 9.10
N HIS A 353 2.72 -21.08 9.48
CA HIS A 353 2.69 -22.46 9.01
C HIS A 353 1.33 -23.10 9.29
N LEU A 354 0.79 -22.90 10.52
CA LEU A 354 -0.54 -23.38 10.88
C LEU A 354 -1.62 -22.85 9.95
N THR A 355 -1.55 -21.56 9.57
CA THR A 355 -2.52 -20.96 8.64
C THR A 355 -2.47 -21.62 7.27
N TYR A 356 -1.26 -21.86 6.71
CA TYR A 356 -1.10 -22.55 5.42
C TYR A 356 -1.58 -24.01 5.48
N HIS A 357 -1.27 -24.71 6.55
CA HIS A 357 -1.74 -26.08 6.74
C HIS A 357 -3.26 -26.15 6.78
N THR A 358 -3.90 -25.32 7.60
CA THR A 358 -5.35 -25.28 7.74
C THR A 358 -6.04 -25.02 6.41
N SER A 359 -5.46 -24.10 5.60
CA SER A 359 -6.06 -23.69 4.32
C SER A 359 -5.78 -24.67 3.17
N TYR A 360 -4.59 -25.31 3.13
CA TYR A 360 -4.10 -25.95 1.91
C TYR A 360 -3.65 -27.41 2.08
N ALA A 361 -3.49 -27.97 3.29
CA ALA A 361 -2.94 -29.33 3.47
C ALA A 361 -3.76 -30.40 2.74
N LYS A 362 -5.10 -30.34 2.83
CA LYS A 362 -5.96 -31.29 2.11
C LYS A 362 -5.79 -31.15 0.59
N LEU A 363 -5.81 -29.92 0.07
CA LEU A 363 -5.68 -29.66 -1.35
C LEU A 363 -4.31 -30.14 -1.89
N ASN A 364 -3.24 -29.93 -1.10
CA ASN A 364 -1.89 -30.40 -1.47
C ASN A 364 -1.81 -31.94 -1.50
N ARG A 365 -2.40 -32.63 -0.53
CA ARG A 365 -2.46 -34.10 -0.55
C ARG A 365 -3.16 -34.66 -1.79
N ASP A 366 -4.27 -34.00 -2.17
CA ASP A 366 -5.09 -34.41 -3.31
C ASP A 366 -4.40 -34.05 -4.66
N ASN A 367 -3.53 -33.04 -4.70
CA ASN A 367 -2.91 -32.48 -5.93
C ASN A 367 -1.43 -32.09 -5.73
N PRO A 368 -0.53 -32.99 -5.31
CA PRO A 368 0.81 -32.64 -4.84
C PRO A 368 1.74 -32.03 -5.92
N THR A 369 1.47 -32.29 -7.20
CA THR A 369 2.26 -31.80 -8.33
C THR A 369 1.86 -30.39 -8.77
N LEU A 370 0.74 -29.85 -8.30
CA LEU A 370 0.22 -28.55 -8.72
C LEU A 370 0.62 -27.41 -7.78
N PHE A 371 1.26 -27.72 -6.66
CA PHE A 371 1.65 -26.73 -5.65
C PHE A 371 3.08 -26.29 -5.75
N LYS A 372 3.32 -24.99 -5.55
CA LYS A 372 4.64 -24.41 -5.43
C LYS A 372 5.39 -24.96 -4.21
N ASP A 373 6.71 -25.17 -4.33
CA ASP A 373 7.50 -25.80 -3.28
C ASP A 373 7.51 -25.00 -1.96
N THR A 374 7.46 -23.67 -2.01
CA THR A 374 7.36 -22.84 -0.79
C THR A 374 6.03 -23.03 -0.06
N VAL A 375 4.92 -23.32 -0.75
CA VAL A 375 3.64 -23.67 -0.12
C VAL A 375 3.69 -25.06 0.50
N LYS A 376 4.29 -26.03 -0.19
CA LYS A 376 4.52 -27.39 0.37
C LYS A 376 5.38 -27.33 1.63
N TRP A 377 6.42 -26.48 1.62
CA TRP A 377 7.29 -26.27 2.77
C TRP A 377 6.51 -25.71 3.98
N GLU A 378 5.66 -24.69 3.79
CA GLU A 378 4.81 -24.15 4.88
C GLU A 378 3.94 -25.25 5.52
N ILE A 379 3.33 -26.11 4.69
CA ILE A 379 2.49 -27.22 5.14
C ILE A 379 3.32 -28.25 5.93
N ALA A 380 4.49 -28.63 5.39
CA ALA A 380 5.37 -29.61 6.02
C ALA A 380 5.95 -29.11 7.36
N GLU A 381 6.28 -27.82 7.48
CA GLU A 381 6.73 -27.24 8.75
C GLU A 381 5.60 -27.27 9.81
N ALA A 382 4.35 -26.98 9.42
CA ALA A 382 3.22 -27.11 10.34
C ALA A 382 3.02 -28.54 10.85
N GLU A 383 3.23 -29.57 10.01
CA GLU A 383 3.12 -30.99 10.40
C GLU A 383 4.18 -31.43 11.42
N ARG A 384 5.29 -30.69 11.53
CA ARG A 384 6.34 -30.91 12.53
C ARG A 384 6.03 -30.26 13.90
N GLN A 385 5.04 -29.36 13.95
CA GLN A 385 4.70 -28.61 15.15
C GLN A 385 3.69 -29.39 16.02
N GLY A 386 3.86 -29.29 17.34
CA GLY A 386 2.90 -29.78 18.30
C GLY A 386 2.00 -28.69 18.88
N ALA A 387 0.95 -29.08 19.58
CA ALA A 387 0.06 -28.14 20.26
C ALA A 387 0.80 -27.22 21.25
N VAL A 388 1.89 -27.69 21.85
CA VAL A 388 2.73 -26.90 22.77
C VAL A 388 3.45 -25.76 22.06
N ASP A 389 3.90 -25.98 20.82
CA ASP A 389 4.58 -24.94 20.03
C ASP A 389 3.61 -23.83 19.66
N VAL A 390 2.39 -24.19 19.23
CA VAL A 390 1.32 -23.24 18.93
C VAL A 390 0.91 -22.46 20.18
N ALA A 391 0.76 -23.14 21.34
CA ALA A 391 0.44 -22.48 22.59
C ALA A 391 1.53 -21.47 23.00
N ARG A 392 2.81 -21.84 22.85
CA ARG A 392 3.96 -20.96 23.12
C ARG A 392 3.97 -19.73 22.18
N ALA A 393 3.71 -19.94 20.89
CA ALA A 393 3.64 -18.86 19.90
C ALA A 393 2.52 -17.86 20.23
N ASN A 394 1.33 -18.34 20.59
CA ASN A 394 0.21 -17.50 21.03
C ASN A 394 0.53 -16.73 22.33
N ALA A 395 1.17 -17.39 23.32
CA ALA A 395 1.60 -16.72 24.55
C ALA A 395 2.62 -15.61 24.25
N ARG A 396 3.55 -15.86 23.32
CA ARG A 396 4.53 -14.86 22.88
C ARG A 396 3.86 -13.68 22.16
N GLN A 397 2.87 -13.94 21.31
CA GLN A 397 2.12 -12.86 20.64
C GLN A 397 1.39 -11.99 21.69
N ALA A 398 0.75 -12.59 22.67
CA ALA A 398 0.11 -11.85 23.76
C ALA A 398 1.12 -11.03 24.60
N GLN A 399 2.33 -11.56 24.84
CA GLN A 399 3.41 -10.82 25.49
C GLN A 399 3.89 -9.64 24.64
N MET A 400 4.15 -9.86 23.34
CA MET A 400 4.53 -8.80 22.39
C MET A 400 3.49 -7.69 22.41
N TYR A 401 2.20 -8.01 22.34
CA TYR A 401 1.15 -6.99 22.35
C TYR A 401 1.19 -6.11 23.61
N ARG A 402 1.48 -6.68 24.79
CA ARG A 402 1.66 -5.90 26.04
C ARG A 402 2.89 -4.98 25.97
N HIS A 403 4.02 -5.48 25.45
CA HIS A 403 5.23 -4.65 25.26
C HIS A 403 4.99 -3.51 24.26
N VAL A 404 4.27 -3.78 23.19
CA VAL A 404 3.87 -2.78 22.20
C VAL A 404 3.00 -1.68 22.84
N GLN A 405 2.05 -2.02 23.71
CA GLN A 405 1.25 -1.03 24.44
C GLN A 405 2.14 -0.13 25.33
N GLN A 406 3.11 -0.72 26.03
CA GLN A 406 4.07 0.05 26.85
C GLN A 406 4.97 0.93 26.00
N PHE A 407 5.44 0.45 24.85
CA PHE A 407 6.25 1.20 23.90
C PHE A 407 5.49 2.42 23.36
N PHE A 408 4.28 2.21 22.86
CA PHE A 408 3.45 3.28 22.32
C PHE A 408 2.78 4.19 23.40
N ALA A 409 2.96 3.89 24.69
CA ALA A 409 2.69 4.86 25.74
C ALA A 409 3.69 6.03 25.74
N LYS A 410 4.91 5.81 25.19
CA LYS A 410 5.98 6.81 25.11
C LYS A 410 6.09 7.46 23.73
N TYR A 411 5.75 6.72 22.65
CA TYR A 411 5.92 7.14 21.28
C TYR A 411 4.59 7.20 20.53
N ASP A 412 4.46 8.14 19.60
CA ASP A 412 3.29 8.25 18.71
C ASP A 412 3.41 7.31 17.49
N ALA A 413 4.64 7.08 17.02
CA ALA A 413 4.94 6.16 15.94
C ALA A 413 6.35 5.57 16.04
N TYR A 414 6.57 4.46 15.32
CA TYR A 414 7.87 3.85 15.08
C TYR A 414 8.18 3.87 13.59
N VAL A 415 9.38 4.34 13.22
CA VAL A 415 9.83 4.41 11.82
C VAL A 415 10.99 3.45 11.60
N CYS A 416 10.86 2.57 10.62
CA CYS A 416 11.84 1.54 10.29
C CYS A 416 11.85 1.20 8.79
N PRO A 417 12.83 0.42 8.30
CA PRO A 417 12.81 -0.07 6.93
C PRO A 417 11.59 -0.95 6.64
N VAL A 418 11.04 -0.85 5.42
CA VAL A 418 10.01 -1.78 4.95
C VAL A 418 10.62 -3.12 4.61
N THR A 419 11.68 -3.11 3.80
CA THR A 419 12.38 -4.29 3.27
C THR A 419 13.83 -4.30 3.71
N GLN A 420 14.44 -5.49 3.77
CA GLN A 420 15.85 -5.66 4.13
C GLN A 420 16.77 -5.49 2.92
N VAL A 421 16.24 -5.62 1.70
CA VAL A 421 16.96 -5.61 0.43
C VAL A 421 16.27 -4.70 -0.59
N GLU A 422 17.01 -4.28 -1.61
CA GLU A 422 16.47 -3.67 -2.82
C GLU A 422 15.70 -4.70 -3.68
N PRO A 423 14.89 -4.26 -4.68
CA PRO A 423 14.31 -5.17 -5.67
C PRO A 423 15.39 -6.02 -6.33
N PHE A 424 15.33 -7.32 -6.11
CA PHE A 424 16.30 -8.29 -6.66
C PHE A 424 15.89 -8.75 -8.07
N ASP A 425 16.74 -9.55 -8.72
CA ASP A 425 16.49 -10.07 -10.06
C ASP A 425 15.20 -10.88 -10.11
N ILE A 426 14.38 -10.65 -11.14
CA ILE A 426 13.05 -11.24 -11.29
C ILE A 426 13.08 -12.78 -11.41
N THR A 427 14.22 -13.34 -11.87
CA THR A 427 14.42 -14.79 -12.00
C THR A 427 14.80 -15.46 -10.68
N THR A 428 15.15 -14.67 -9.66
CA THR A 428 15.43 -15.13 -8.31
C THR A 428 14.13 -15.29 -7.54
N GLU A 429 13.83 -16.48 -7.03
CA GLU A 429 12.60 -16.68 -6.25
C GLU A 429 12.59 -15.86 -4.97
N TYR A 430 13.70 -15.91 -4.22
CA TYR A 430 13.97 -15.10 -3.03
C TYR A 430 15.48 -15.00 -2.75
N PRO A 431 15.94 -13.91 -2.09
CA PRO A 431 17.36 -13.78 -1.77
C PRO A 431 17.76 -14.76 -0.65
N THR A 432 18.82 -15.51 -0.90
CA THR A 432 19.38 -16.47 0.06
C THR A 432 20.40 -15.84 1.03
N ARG A 433 20.75 -14.58 0.82
CA ARG A 433 21.65 -13.78 1.68
C ARG A 433 21.21 -12.33 1.69
N VAL A 434 21.34 -11.66 2.85
CA VAL A 434 21.15 -10.22 3.03
C VAL A 434 22.37 -9.66 3.75
N ALA A 435 23.06 -8.68 3.16
CA ALA A 435 24.29 -8.09 3.71
C ALA A 435 25.29 -9.15 4.23
N GLY A 436 25.46 -10.23 3.49
CA GLY A 436 26.36 -11.34 3.84
C GLY A 436 25.77 -12.39 4.80
N VAL A 437 24.66 -12.15 5.45
CA VAL A 437 23.97 -13.09 6.36
C VAL A 437 23.07 -14.04 5.57
N ALA A 438 23.14 -15.35 5.85
CA ALA A 438 22.30 -16.36 5.20
C ALA A 438 20.81 -16.20 5.56
N MET A 439 19.94 -16.43 4.56
CA MET A 439 18.49 -16.48 4.70
C MET A 439 18.03 -17.92 4.41
N PRO A 440 17.92 -18.78 5.42
CA PRO A 440 17.60 -20.20 5.25
C PRO A 440 16.24 -20.47 4.62
N THR A 441 15.26 -19.58 4.86
CA THR A 441 13.91 -19.75 4.36
C THR A 441 13.48 -18.58 3.46
N TYR A 442 12.44 -18.80 2.68
CA TYR A 442 11.93 -17.78 1.77
C TYR A 442 11.27 -16.58 2.47
N ILE A 443 11.06 -16.63 3.79
CA ILE A 443 10.50 -15.53 4.57
C ILE A 443 11.54 -14.75 5.38
N ASP A 444 12.77 -15.24 5.52
CA ASP A 444 13.77 -14.62 6.42
C ASP A 444 14.21 -13.21 5.99
N TRP A 445 14.30 -12.98 4.70
CA TRP A 445 14.71 -11.69 4.14
C TRP A 445 13.67 -10.58 4.28
N MET A 446 12.44 -10.89 4.70
CA MET A 446 11.35 -9.94 4.89
C MET A 446 10.92 -9.80 6.36
N ARG A 447 11.81 -10.13 7.30
CA ARG A 447 11.58 -10.03 8.76
C ARG A 447 11.16 -8.63 9.18
N SER A 448 11.73 -7.58 8.61
CA SER A 448 11.36 -6.19 8.90
C SER A 448 9.86 -5.92 8.76
N ALA A 449 9.20 -6.56 7.81
CA ALA A 449 7.76 -6.43 7.63
C ALA A 449 6.97 -7.33 8.58
N TRP A 450 7.31 -8.62 8.70
CA TRP A 450 6.48 -9.50 9.52
C TRP A 450 6.76 -9.39 11.05
N TYR A 451 7.87 -8.82 11.48
CA TYR A 451 8.04 -8.37 12.86
C TYR A 451 6.92 -7.38 13.23
N VAL A 452 6.68 -6.41 12.36
CA VAL A 452 5.60 -5.44 12.55
C VAL A 452 4.21 -6.09 12.47
N THR A 453 4.03 -7.08 11.59
CA THR A 453 2.79 -7.89 11.59
C THR A 453 2.54 -8.52 12.95
N PHE A 454 3.58 -9.12 13.55
CA PHE A 454 3.47 -9.80 14.86
C PHE A 454 3.13 -8.85 16.01
N MET A 455 3.50 -7.57 15.88
CA MET A 455 3.13 -6.49 16.82
C MET A 455 1.63 -6.18 16.85
N GLN A 456 0.85 -6.63 15.87
CA GLN A 456 -0.58 -6.33 15.71
C GLN A 456 -0.89 -4.83 15.54
N CYS A 457 0.04 -4.09 14.97
CA CYS A 457 -0.06 -2.66 14.71
C CYS A 457 -0.51 -2.37 13.27
N PRO A 458 -1.18 -1.24 13.03
CA PRO A 458 -1.28 -0.70 11.69
C PRO A 458 0.09 -0.21 11.24
N ALA A 459 0.41 -0.40 9.96
CA ALA A 459 1.67 0.04 9.37
C ALA A 459 1.47 0.46 7.92
N ILE A 460 2.18 1.50 7.54
CA ILE A 460 2.12 2.06 6.19
C ILE A 460 3.53 2.10 5.58
N SER A 461 3.66 1.63 4.35
CA SER A 461 4.82 1.90 3.52
C SER A 461 4.55 3.17 2.73
N VAL A 462 5.41 4.16 2.87
CA VAL A 462 5.38 5.40 2.10
C VAL A 462 6.67 5.56 1.32
N PRO A 463 6.66 6.16 0.12
CA PRO A 463 7.87 6.46 -0.64
C PRO A 463 8.88 7.25 0.19
N ALA A 464 10.14 6.79 0.23
CA ALA A 464 11.23 7.43 0.98
C ALA A 464 12.39 7.89 0.10
N GLY A 465 12.30 7.67 -1.20
CA GLY A 465 13.33 8.04 -2.17
C GLY A 465 13.83 6.86 -2.98
N PHE A 466 15.02 7.00 -3.54
CA PHE A 466 15.61 6.02 -4.45
C PHE A 466 17.03 5.68 -4.01
N SER A 467 17.41 4.43 -4.21
CA SER A 467 18.79 3.97 -4.03
C SER A 467 19.70 4.51 -5.14
N ALA A 468 21.00 4.28 -5.00
CA ALA A 468 21.98 4.62 -6.03
C ALA A 468 21.75 3.84 -7.35
N SER A 469 21.10 2.68 -7.29
CA SER A 469 20.70 1.89 -8.47
C SER A 469 19.45 2.46 -9.18
N GLY A 470 18.84 3.52 -8.66
CA GLY A 470 17.62 4.13 -9.20
C GLY A 470 16.34 3.39 -8.85
N LEU A 471 16.37 2.45 -7.91
CA LEU A 471 15.23 1.67 -7.46
C LEU A 471 14.56 2.32 -6.24
N PRO A 472 13.23 2.22 -6.10
CA PRO A 472 12.50 2.82 -4.99
C PRO A 472 12.81 2.14 -3.65
N VAL A 473 12.83 2.96 -2.60
CA VAL A 473 12.90 2.52 -1.19
C VAL A 473 11.74 3.15 -0.43
N GLY A 474 11.09 2.36 0.42
CA GLY A 474 10.00 2.82 1.29
C GLY A 474 10.43 3.00 2.74
N ALA A 475 9.79 3.95 3.42
CA ALA A 475 9.80 4.04 4.88
C ALA A 475 8.57 3.34 5.44
N GLN A 476 8.75 2.50 6.45
CA GLN A 476 7.67 1.90 7.20
C GLN A 476 7.37 2.75 8.44
N ILE A 477 6.17 3.34 8.48
CA ILE A 477 5.68 4.05 9.66
C ILE A 477 4.67 3.14 10.34
N VAL A 478 4.91 2.83 11.61
CA VAL A 478 4.11 1.93 12.43
C VAL A 478 3.39 2.75 13.48
N GLY A 479 2.06 2.65 13.50
CA GLY A 479 1.23 3.32 14.49
C GLY A 479 0.93 2.44 15.70
N ARG A 480 0.37 3.03 16.76
CA ARG A 480 -0.14 2.28 17.90
C ARG A 480 -1.31 1.38 17.47
N PRO A 481 -1.54 0.23 18.14
CA PRO A 481 -2.67 -0.63 17.83
C PRO A 481 -3.99 0.13 17.76
N ARG A 482 -4.77 -0.08 16.71
CA ARG A 482 -6.04 0.61 16.39
C ARG A 482 -5.90 2.12 16.12
N GLY A 483 -4.67 2.61 15.94
CA GLY A 483 -4.36 4.02 15.68
C GLY A 483 -4.31 4.40 14.19
N ASP A 484 -5.07 3.71 13.33
CA ASP A 484 -5.04 3.87 11.87
C ASP A 484 -5.16 5.32 11.42
N TRP A 485 -6.08 6.09 12.01
CA TRP A 485 -6.30 7.48 11.65
C TRP A 485 -5.08 8.39 11.93
N ALA A 486 -4.54 8.29 13.14
CA ALA A 486 -3.35 9.08 13.52
C ALA A 486 -2.12 8.69 12.68
N LEU A 487 -2.00 7.41 12.32
CA LEU A 487 -0.95 6.93 11.43
C LEU A 487 -1.08 7.52 10.02
N LEU A 488 -2.30 7.55 9.46
CA LEU A 488 -2.56 8.18 8.16
C LEU A 488 -2.24 9.68 8.17
N GLN A 489 -2.57 10.40 9.25
CA GLN A 489 -2.22 11.82 9.41
C GLN A 489 -0.70 12.05 9.40
N LEU A 490 0.06 11.22 10.13
CA LEU A 490 1.53 11.31 10.15
C LEU A 490 2.15 10.96 8.79
N ALA A 491 1.66 9.88 8.16
CA ALA A 491 2.12 9.47 6.84
C ALA A 491 1.82 10.53 5.77
N HIS A 492 0.64 11.16 5.84
CA HIS A 492 0.28 12.27 4.96
C HIS A 492 1.21 13.48 5.15
N ALA A 493 1.48 13.87 6.39
CA ALA A 493 2.41 14.96 6.68
C ALA A 493 3.81 14.67 6.12
N PHE A 494 4.32 13.45 6.28
CA PHE A 494 5.59 13.02 5.71
C PHE A 494 5.57 13.04 4.17
N GLU A 495 4.51 12.53 3.54
CA GLU A 495 4.34 12.56 2.08
C GLU A 495 4.37 13.99 1.53
N GLN A 496 3.67 14.94 2.20
CA GLN A 496 3.67 16.36 1.80
C GLN A 496 5.05 17.01 1.98
N ALA A 497 5.76 16.69 3.06
CA ALA A 497 7.08 17.25 3.35
C ALA A 497 8.16 16.78 2.37
N THR A 498 8.07 15.54 1.86
CA THR A 498 9.13 14.93 1.05
C THR A 498 8.82 14.82 -0.44
N ALA A 499 7.55 14.65 -0.78
CA ALA A 499 7.05 14.50 -2.16
C ALA A 499 7.74 13.36 -2.98
N HIS A 500 8.37 12.37 -2.33
CA HIS A 500 9.07 11.27 -2.99
C HIS A 500 8.16 10.43 -3.91
N GLY A 501 6.87 10.36 -3.58
CA GLY A 501 5.87 9.60 -4.35
C GLY A 501 5.54 10.15 -5.73
N LYS A 502 6.12 11.27 -6.17
CA LYS A 502 5.77 11.89 -7.46
C LYS A 502 6.43 11.21 -8.67
N ARG A 503 7.60 10.57 -8.49
CA ARG A 503 8.31 9.91 -9.59
C ARG A 503 7.58 8.64 -10.02
N ARG A 504 7.38 8.50 -11.32
CA ARG A 504 6.78 7.33 -11.97
C ARG A 504 7.73 6.72 -12.98
N PRO A 505 7.57 5.43 -13.35
CA PRO A 505 8.25 4.84 -14.49
C PRO A 505 7.85 5.56 -15.77
N ASP A 506 8.80 5.66 -16.69
CA ASP A 506 8.56 6.20 -18.01
C ASP A 506 8.13 5.06 -18.95
N PHE A 507 6.87 5.11 -19.37
CA PHE A 507 6.33 4.29 -20.45
C PHE A 507 5.74 5.27 -21.47
N ALA A 508 6.59 5.64 -22.42
CA ALA A 508 6.20 6.49 -23.54
C ALA A 508 5.10 5.85 -24.42
#